data_6ea3d25cac12f706a4970f20a11bbf12
#
_entry.id   6ea3d25cac12f706a4970f20a11bbf12
#
_cell.length_a   1.000
_cell.length_b   1.000
_cell.length_c   1.000
_cell.angle_alpha   90.00
_cell.angle_beta   90.00
_cell.angle_gamma   90.00
#
_symmetry.space_group_name_H-M   'P 1'
#
loop_
_entity.id
_entity.type
_entity.pdbx_description
1 polymer ?
#
loop_
_entity_poly.entity_id
_entity_poly.type
_entity_poly.pdbx_seq_one_letter_code
_entity_poly.pdbx_strand_id
1 'polypeptide(L)'
;NQLEKTKSVTLRVSKPDMLTVSAQKEELRSCVSGEVDFDITEDDSLHENQCIIETDQRIIDCSLDVQLQNLKDQIRMLTIM
;
A
#
# COMPACT_ATOMS: atom_id res chain seq x y z
N ASN A 1 22.07 5.76 -10.95
CA ASN A 1 22.32 6.36 -9.84
C ASN A 1 21.49 5.99 -8.62
N GLN A 2 21.61 6.76 -7.61
CA GLN A 2 21.15 6.35 -6.30
C GLN A 2 19.71 6.69 -6.04
N LEU A 3 19.15 7.61 -6.76
CA LEU A 3 17.78 8.03 -6.54
C LEU A 3 16.83 7.27 -7.44
N GLU A 4 16.70 6.00 -7.13
CA GLU A 4 15.80 5.17 -7.92
C GLU A 4 14.36 5.41 -7.48
N LYS A 5 13.50 5.57 -8.46
CA LYS A 5 12.09 5.74 -8.18
C LYS A 5 11.44 4.40 -7.88
N THR A 6 10.46 4.43 -7.00
CA THR A 6 9.64 3.25 -6.75
C THR A 6 8.87 2.91 -8.01
N LYS A 7 8.91 1.66 -8.43
CA LYS A 7 8.27 1.20 -9.65
C LYS A 7 7.03 0.38 -9.39
N SER A 8 6.93 -0.22 -8.22
CA SER A 8 5.79 -1.06 -7.90
C SER A 8 5.44 -0.95 -6.43
N VAL A 9 4.15 -0.99 -6.14
CA VAL A 9 3.63 -0.97 -4.77
C VAL A 9 2.58 -2.06 -4.67
N THR A 10 2.76 -2.98 -3.74
CA THR A 10 1.78 -4.00 -3.44
C THR A 10 1.35 -3.85 -2.00
N LEU A 11 0.05 -3.76 -1.77
CA LEU A 11 -0.51 -3.70 -0.43
C LEU A 11 -0.97 -5.11 -0.06
N ARG A 12 -0.38 -5.67 1.00
CA ARG A 12 -0.76 -6.98 1.50
C ARG A 12 -1.61 -6.78 2.72
N VAL A 13 -2.82 -7.28 2.70
CA VAL A 13 -3.78 -7.07 3.78
C VAL A 13 -4.39 -8.41 4.18
N SER A 14 -4.95 -8.45 5.39
CA SER A 14 -5.61 -9.65 5.86
C SER A 14 -6.90 -9.88 5.10
N LYS A 15 -7.38 -11.12 5.15
CA LYS A 15 -8.65 -11.46 4.51
C LYS A 15 -9.79 -10.57 4.98
N PRO A 16 -9.96 -10.34 6.31
CA PRO A 16 -11.05 -9.47 6.75
C PRO A 16 -10.98 -8.04 6.21
N ASP A 17 -9.78 -7.58 5.85
CA ASP A 17 -9.60 -6.21 5.41
C ASP A 17 -9.70 -6.03 3.90
N MET A 18 -9.75 -7.12 3.15
CA MET A 18 -9.74 -7.04 1.69
C MET A 18 -10.87 -6.20 1.14
N LEU A 19 -12.06 -6.36 1.68
CA LEU A 19 -13.21 -5.65 1.17
C LEU A 19 -13.07 -4.14 1.37
N THR A 20 -12.68 -3.75 2.59
CA THR A 20 -12.52 -2.35 2.94
C THR A 20 -11.43 -1.68 2.10
N VAL A 21 -10.28 -2.34 1.99
CA VAL A 21 -9.17 -1.76 1.26
C VAL A 21 -9.47 -1.71 -0.23
N SER A 22 -10.08 -2.77 -0.77
CA SER A 22 -10.42 -2.80 -2.19
C SER A 22 -11.46 -1.76 -2.55
N ALA A 23 -12.37 -1.43 -1.63
CA ALA A 23 -13.37 -0.40 -1.87
C ALA A 23 -12.75 0.97 -2.06
N GLN A 24 -11.54 1.18 -1.52
CA GLN A 24 -10.82 2.44 -1.66
C GLN A 24 -9.64 2.34 -2.62
N LYS A 25 -9.68 1.34 -3.49
CA LYS A 25 -8.53 1.08 -4.37
C LYS A 25 -8.21 2.28 -5.24
N GLU A 26 -9.21 2.96 -5.78
CA GLU A 26 -8.94 4.09 -6.66
C GLU A 26 -8.33 5.26 -5.91
N GLU A 27 -8.80 5.50 -4.69
CA GLU A 27 -8.20 6.55 -3.88
C GLU A 27 -6.75 6.21 -3.55
N LEU A 28 -6.49 4.96 -3.19
CA LEU A 28 -5.14 4.53 -2.88
C LEU A 28 -4.26 4.61 -4.13
N ARG A 29 -4.81 4.21 -5.27
CA ARG A 29 -4.08 4.27 -6.53
C ARG A 29 -3.67 5.70 -6.85
N SER A 30 -4.52 6.66 -6.52
CA SER A 30 -4.24 8.07 -6.81
C SER A 30 -3.13 8.64 -5.93
N CYS A 31 -2.72 7.92 -4.89
CA CYS A 31 -1.62 8.36 -4.03
C CYS A 31 -0.26 8.08 -4.66
N VAL A 32 -0.20 7.32 -5.74
CA VAL A 32 1.05 7.01 -6.43
C VAL A 32 0.99 7.52 -7.85
N SER A 33 2.19 7.66 -8.44
CA SER A 33 2.30 8.08 -9.82
C SER A 33 1.62 7.07 -10.75
N GLY A 34 1.12 7.55 -11.89
CA GLY A 34 0.51 6.68 -12.87
C GLY A 34 1.47 5.66 -13.48
N GLU A 35 2.78 5.89 -13.32
CA GLU A 35 3.78 4.97 -13.83
C GLU A 35 4.11 3.85 -12.87
N VAL A 36 3.58 3.90 -11.66
CA VAL A 36 3.84 2.88 -10.63
C VAL A 36 2.81 1.78 -10.76
N ASP A 37 3.28 0.53 -10.80
CA ASP A 37 2.37 -0.62 -10.76
C ASP A 37 1.81 -0.74 -9.36
N PHE A 38 0.50 -0.86 -9.24
CA PHE A 38 -0.18 -0.86 -7.95
C PHE A 38 -1.10 -2.06 -7.84
N ASP A 39 -1.02 -2.78 -6.72
CA ASP A 39 -1.84 -3.96 -6.52
C ASP A 39 -2.20 -4.12 -5.06
N ILE A 40 -3.28 -4.82 -4.78
CA ILE A 40 -3.73 -5.17 -3.45
C ILE A 40 -3.89 -6.68 -3.40
N THR A 41 -3.21 -7.33 -2.45
CA THR A 41 -3.27 -8.79 -2.36
C THR A 41 -3.66 -9.20 -0.94
N GLU A 42 -4.29 -10.36 -0.84
CA GLU A 42 -4.63 -10.94 0.44
C GLU A 42 -3.46 -11.74 0.97
N ASP A 43 -3.19 -11.62 2.27
CA ASP A 43 -2.10 -12.34 2.93
C ASP A 43 -2.65 -12.98 4.19
N ASP A 44 -2.76 -14.30 4.18
CA ASP A 44 -3.36 -15.05 5.29
C ASP A 44 -2.55 -14.97 6.57
N SER A 45 -1.28 -14.57 6.49
CA SER A 45 -0.44 -14.46 7.68
C SER A 45 -0.68 -13.17 8.45
N LEU A 46 -1.45 -12.24 7.89
CA LEU A 46 -1.68 -10.95 8.54
C LEU A 46 -2.94 -10.98 9.38
N HIS A 47 -2.91 -10.23 10.48
CA HIS A 47 -4.08 -10.04 11.32
C HIS A 47 -4.90 -8.86 10.84
N GLU A 48 -6.14 -8.80 11.29
CA GLU A 48 -7.02 -7.68 10.97
C GLU A 48 -6.35 -6.36 11.34
N ASN A 49 -6.50 -5.37 10.47
CA ASN A 49 -5.94 -4.01 10.61
C ASN A 49 -4.43 -3.94 10.41
N GLN A 50 -3.81 -5.02 10.02
CA GLN A 50 -2.39 -5.08 9.71
C GLN A 50 -2.20 -4.98 8.21
N CYS A 51 -1.21 -4.21 7.77
CA CYS A 51 -0.94 -4.06 6.35
C CYS A 51 0.55 -4.04 6.11
N ILE A 52 0.98 -4.70 5.05
CA ILE A 52 2.38 -4.62 4.62
C ILE A 52 2.40 -3.93 3.27
N ILE A 53 3.21 -2.88 3.18
CA ILE A 53 3.43 -2.18 1.93
C ILE A 53 4.74 -2.70 1.35
N GLU A 54 4.64 -3.37 0.23
CA GLU A 54 5.81 -3.95 -0.42
C GLU A 54 6.10 -3.18 -1.70
N THR A 55 7.32 -2.67 -1.82
CA THR A 55 7.74 -2.01 -3.04
C THR A 55 8.91 -2.77 -3.63
N ASP A 56 9.36 -2.33 -4.80
CA ASP A 56 10.55 -2.93 -5.41
C ASP A 56 11.83 -2.62 -4.62
N GLN A 57 11.74 -1.76 -3.60
CA GLN A 57 12.92 -1.33 -2.84
C GLN A 57 12.84 -1.64 -1.36
N ARG A 58 11.65 -1.84 -0.77
CA ARG A 58 11.53 -2.06 0.67
C ARG A 58 10.21 -2.68 1.03
N ILE A 59 10.13 -3.12 2.28
CA ILE A 59 8.91 -3.67 2.87
C ILE A 59 8.65 -2.89 4.15
N ILE A 60 7.42 -2.41 4.32
CA ILE A 60 7.06 -1.55 5.44
C ILE A 60 5.79 -2.04 6.10
N ASP A 61 5.81 -2.15 7.43
CA ASP A 61 4.61 -2.46 8.20
C ASP A 61 3.79 -1.19 8.38
N CYS A 62 2.48 -1.35 8.29
CA CYS A 62 1.56 -0.24 8.44
C CYS A 62 0.28 -0.72 9.10
N SER A 63 -0.31 0.09 9.98
CA SER A 63 -1.60 -0.24 10.55
C SER A 63 -2.68 0.51 9.80
N LEU A 64 -3.86 -0.13 9.68
CA LEU A 64 -4.99 0.44 8.98
C LEU A 64 -5.88 1.17 9.97
N ASP A 65 -6.19 2.41 9.69
CA ASP A 65 -7.20 3.15 10.43
C ASP A 65 -8.48 3.18 9.60
N VAL A 66 -9.53 3.74 10.17
CA VAL A 66 -10.87 3.65 9.57
C VAL A 66 -10.90 4.21 8.15
N GLN A 67 -10.21 5.31 7.91
CA GLN A 67 -10.23 5.95 6.60
C GLN A 67 -8.98 5.67 5.80
N LEU A 68 -8.15 4.74 6.27
CA LEU A 68 -6.90 4.35 5.61
C LEU A 68 -5.94 5.53 5.45
N GLN A 69 -6.00 6.49 6.38
CA GLN A 69 -5.17 7.68 6.27
C GLN A 69 -3.70 7.34 6.50
N ASN A 70 -3.40 6.45 7.47
CA ASN A 70 -2.03 6.03 7.68
C ASN A 70 -1.45 5.42 6.41
N LEU A 71 -2.23 4.57 5.77
CA LEU A 71 -1.81 3.89 4.56
C LEU A 71 -1.56 4.88 3.45
N LYS A 72 -2.49 5.81 3.24
CA LYS A 72 -2.35 6.82 2.20
C LYS A 72 -1.11 7.67 2.41
N ASP A 73 -0.87 8.07 3.65
CA ASP A 73 0.30 8.90 3.96
C ASP A 73 1.59 8.14 3.69
N GLN A 74 1.65 6.87 4.08
CA GLN A 74 2.84 6.07 3.86
C GLN A 74 3.12 5.89 2.37
N ILE A 75 2.08 5.62 1.59
CA ILE A 75 2.24 5.43 0.16
C ILE A 75 2.76 6.70 -0.50
N ARG A 76 2.20 7.86 -0.11
CA ARG A 76 2.65 9.13 -0.67
C ARG A 76 4.13 9.38 -0.36
N MET A 77 4.54 9.08 0.88
CA MET A 77 5.93 9.29 1.25
C MET A 77 6.88 8.39 0.49
N LEU A 78 6.45 7.17 0.19
CA LEU A 78 7.30 6.22 -0.52
C LEU A 78 7.51 6.60 -1.97
N THR A 79 6.57 7.32 -2.55
CA THR A 79 6.58 7.56 -3.99
C THR A 79 6.83 9.02 -4.33
N ILE A 80 7.22 9.81 -3.35
CA ILE A 80 7.39 11.24 -3.54
C ILE A 80 8.68 11.59 -4.26
N MET A 81 9.63 10.68 -4.25
CA MET A 81 10.91 10.90 -4.91
C MET A 81 10.75 10.89 -6.44
#